data_14dd51d41c6c648b8e775466dddac124
#
_entry.id   14dd51d41c6c648b8e775466dddac124
#
_cell.length_a   1.000
_cell.length_b   1.000
_cell.length_c   1.000
_cell.angle_alpha   90.00
_cell.angle_beta   90.00
_cell.angle_gamma   90.00
#
_symmetry.space_group_name_H-M   'P 1'
#
loop_
_entity.id
_entity.type
_entity.pdbx_description
1 polymer ?
#
loop_
_entity_poly.entity_id
_entity_poly.type
_entity_poly.pdbx_seq_one_letter_code
_entity_poly.pdbx_strand_id
1 'polypeptide(L)'
;MSGAYEKLLWHYQHRSAEALAQHKAGVPVVAFTSNTVPWELIRAAGCFPVLIGPELDVLDKPTPLADSLMEPVFDSRIRTIFNDVLSGAWSFLRLLIIPRTSEPENKLYLYLREVARQKLTDKQPPVYLYDLLHTRSPISRKYGFDRTKDLMRRLGEIGSISAKSLSNTIKESNRARAALRRLHNLRRGEKPRIGGSDAHAITGALYFMDREEYARLVDEVCRESKAARPLRGPRLLIKGAPLHHARLHQALEAHDAVVVAEDDWWGSRAADGNIALAHGSASLVRAIFDNYYLRTPSPRVSPAAAADRWFQNAVRQGIDGVVFYLPPDDDVYGWDYPRQRNFLRERSIPSLLIREDASRGLSADMTARVQEFVETIRRRSRVSRV
;
A
#
# COMPACT_ATOMS: atom_id res chain seq x y z
N MET A 1 -22.83 9.82 3.21
CA MET A 1 -21.39 10.17 3.34
C MET A 1 -21.18 11.50 2.65
N SER A 2 -20.16 12.26 3.04
CA SER A 2 -19.96 13.64 2.60
C SER A 2 -19.30 13.74 1.24
N GLY A 3 -19.34 14.96 0.64
CA GLY A 3 -18.61 15.25 -0.58
C GLY A 3 -17.09 15.03 -0.44
N ALA A 4 -16.54 15.07 0.80
CA ALA A 4 -15.14 14.75 1.05
C ALA A 4 -14.84 13.25 0.85
N TYR A 5 -15.71 12.38 1.33
CA TYR A 5 -15.58 10.94 1.08
C TYR A 5 -15.73 10.59 -0.40
N GLU A 6 -16.74 11.16 -1.06
CA GLU A 6 -16.98 10.94 -2.49
C GLU A 6 -15.77 11.35 -3.34
N LYS A 7 -15.12 12.47 -2.99
CA LYS A 7 -13.91 12.92 -3.68
C LYS A 7 -12.73 11.98 -3.46
N LEU A 8 -12.51 11.49 -2.23
CA LEU A 8 -11.48 10.49 -1.94
C LEU A 8 -11.76 9.18 -2.69
N LEU A 9 -13.01 8.72 -2.69
CA LEU A 9 -13.43 7.53 -3.41
C LEU A 9 -13.21 7.68 -4.92
N TRP A 10 -13.51 8.87 -5.48
CA TRP A 10 -13.27 9.15 -6.89
C TRP A 10 -11.79 8.98 -7.27
N HIS A 11 -10.85 9.57 -6.52
CA HIS A 11 -9.41 9.39 -6.76
C HIS A 11 -8.95 7.95 -6.61
N TYR A 12 -9.51 7.21 -5.65
CA TYR A 12 -9.23 5.78 -5.49
C TYR A 12 -9.72 4.95 -6.68
N GLN A 13 -10.86 5.32 -7.27
CA GLN A 13 -11.46 4.64 -8.43
C GLN A 13 -10.81 5.03 -9.77
N HIS A 14 -10.36 6.29 -9.91
CA HIS A 14 -9.78 6.85 -11.13
C HIS A 14 -8.31 7.18 -10.92
N ARG A 15 -7.50 6.14 -10.79
CA ARG A 15 -6.11 6.19 -10.30
C ARG A 15 -5.15 6.99 -11.16
N SER A 16 -5.35 6.98 -12.47
CA SER A 16 -4.52 7.73 -13.43
C SER A 16 -5.01 9.16 -13.69
N ALA A 17 -6.24 9.50 -13.29
CA ALA A 17 -6.90 10.74 -13.70
C ALA A 17 -6.15 12.00 -13.27
N GLU A 18 -5.73 12.09 -12.00
CA GLU A 18 -4.97 13.25 -11.50
C GLU A 18 -3.58 13.34 -12.16
N ALA A 19 -2.89 12.20 -12.32
CA ALA A 19 -1.59 12.16 -13.00
C ALA A 19 -1.70 12.69 -14.45
N LEU A 20 -2.74 12.32 -15.17
CA LEU A 20 -3.03 12.82 -16.52
C LEU A 20 -3.35 14.32 -16.51
N ALA A 21 -4.11 14.80 -15.53
CA ALA A 21 -4.42 16.22 -15.37
C ALA A 21 -3.15 17.03 -15.11
N GLN A 22 -2.28 16.57 -14.21
CA GLN A 22 -0.99 17.20 -13.92
C GLN A 22 -0.06 17.21 -15.14
N HIS A 23 0.00 16.11 -15.88
CA HIS A 23 0.75 16.06 -17.15
C HIS A 23 0.25 17.09 -18.15
N LYS A 24 -1.07 17.21 -18.36
CA LYS A 24 -1.69 18.20 -19.25
C LYS A 24 -1.40 19.65 -18.80
N ALA A 25 -1.25 19.86 -17.49
CA ALA A 25 -0.83 21.14 -16.91
C ALA A 25 0.68 21.42 -17.02
N GLY A 26 1.45 20.53 -17.67
CA GLY A 26 2.89 20.68 -17.85
C GLY A 26 3.74 20.21 -16.64
N VAL A 27 3.13 19.62 -15.61
CA VAL A 27 3.84 19.09 -14.47
C VAL A 27 4.43 17.71 -14.81
N PRO A 28 5.74 17.48 -14.64
CA PRO A 28 6.34 16.16 -14.85
C PRO A 28 5.73 15.13 -13.91
N VAL A 29 5.31 13.98 -14.45
CA VAL A 29 4.77 12.87 -13.64
C VAL A 29 5.82 11.79 -13.49
N VAL A 30 6.03 11.36 -12.25
CA VAL A 30 6.92 10.24 -11.90
C VAL A 30 6.12 9.18 -11.17
N ALA A 31 6.08 7.98 -11.75
CA ALA A 31 5.37 6.86 -11.15
C ALA A 31 6.31 5.96 -10.34
N PHE A 32 5.71 5.19 -9.43
CA PHE A 32 6.38 4.16 -8.64
C PHE A 32 5.45 2.97 -8.40
N THR A 33 5.99 1.78 -8.10
CA THR A 33 5.20 0.55 -8.00
C THR A 33 4.84 0.15 -6.57
N SER A 34 5.54 0.64 -5.56
CA SER A 34 5.20 0.37 -4.15
C SER A 34 5.73 1.42 -3.17
N ASN A 35 5.36 1.26 -1.92
CA ASN A 35 5.52 2.21 -0.83
C ASN A 35 6.96 2.48 -0.36
N THR A 36 7.96 1.74 -0.84
CA THR A 36 9.36 1.94 -0.42
C THR A 36 10.08 3.04 -1.19
N VAL A 37 9.45 3.59 -2.22
CA VAL A 37 9.95 4.75 -2.96
C VAL A 37 9.63 6.04 -2.20
N PRO A 38 10.64 6.88 -1.91
CA PRO A 38 10.42 8.12 -1.16
C PRO A 38 9.64 9.15 -1.96
N TRP A 39 8.33 9.25 -1.70
CA TRP A 39 7.42 10.21 -2.32
C TRP A 39 7.93 11.65 -2.21
N GLU A 40 8.53 11.97 -1.07
CA GLU A 40 9.04 13.30 -0.74
C GLU A 40 10.13 13.76 -1.71
N LEU A 41 10.99 12.85 -2.17
CA LEU A 41 12.04 13.17 -3.15
C LEU A 41 11.45 13.50 -4.52
N ILE A 42 10.44 12.75 -4.96
CA ILE A 42 9.76 12.97 -6.23
C ILE A 42 9.07 14.34 -6.21
N ARG A 43 8.30 14.60 -5.14
CA ARG A 43 7.58 15.87 -4.98
C ARG A 43 8.53 17.06 -4.83
N ALA A 44 9.66 16.89 -4.12
CA ALA A 44 10.67 17.93 -3.95
C ALA A 44 11.35 18.36 -5.27
N ALA A 45 11.38 17.45 -6.26
CA ALA A 45 11.83 17.75 -7.63
C ALA A 45 10.77 18.46 -8.49
N GLY A 46 9.64 18.89 -7.91
CA GLY A 46 8.54 19.52 -8.64
C GLY A 46 7.70 18.56 -9.49
N CYS A 47 7.88 17.25 -9.33
CA CYS A 47 7.11 16.24 -10.04
C CYS A 47 5.83 15.88 -9.28
N PHE A 48 4.83 15.38 -10.01
CA PHE A 48 3.66 14.73 -9.42
C PHE A 48 3.95 13.24 -9.22
N PRO A 49 3.95 12.74 -7.97
CA PRO A 49 4.18 11.33 -7.68
C PRO A 49 2.88 10.53 -7.77
N VAL A 50 2.88 9.41 -8.47
CA VAL A 50 1.71 8.53 -8.58
C VAL A 50 2.12 7.06 -8.42
N LEU A 51 1.32 6.30 -7.68
CA LEU A 51 1.47 4.84 -7.63
C LEU A 51 0.89 4.23 -8.91
N ILE A 52 1.69 3.45 -9.63
CA ILE A 52 1.19 2.70 -10.79
C ILE A 52 0.58 1.37 -10.36
N GLY A 53 -0.59 1.08 -10.87
CA GLY A 53 -1.30 -0.17 -10.62
C GLY A 53 -2.54 -0.26 -11.50
N PRO A 54 -3.22 -1.42 -11.52
CA PRO A 54 -4.43 -1.59 -12.32
C PRO A 54 -5.52 -0.62 -11.85
N GLU A 55 -6.24 -0.05 -12.79
CA GLU A 55 -7.52 0.58 -12.50
C GLU A 55 -8.51 -0.47 -11.97
N LEU A 56 -9.48 -0.08 -11.15
CA LEU A 56 -10.37 -1.04 -10.49
C LEU A 56 -11.34 -1.75 -11.45
N ASP A 57 -11.69 -1.09 -12.55
CA ASP A 57 -12.58 -1.61 -13.59
C ASP A 57 -11.89 -2.58 -14.55
N VAL A 58 -10.56 -2.72 -14.46
CA VAL A 58 -9.77 -3.58 -15.35
C VAL A 58 -9.10 -4.76 -14.64
N LEU A 59 -9.39 -4.99 -13.37
CA LEU A 59 -8.77 -6.08 -12.59
C LEU A 59 -8.96 -7.48 -13.21
N ASP A 60 -10.03 -7.67 -13.97
CA ASP A 60 -10.39 -8.93 -14.63
C ASP A 60 -10.13 -8.92 -16.15
N LYS A 61 -9.53 -7.84 -16.69
CA LYS A 61 -9.28 -7.73 -18.13
C LYS A 61 -8.07 -8.54 -18.58
N PRO A 62 -8.07 -9.05 -19.83
CA PRO A 62 -6.91 -9.73 -20.41
C PRO A 62 -5.67 -8.81 -20.47
N THR A 63 -4.50 -9.42 -20.34
CA THR A 63 -3.19 -8.75 -20.42
C THR A 63 -2.36 -9.30 -21.61
N PRO A 64 -2.79 -9.10 -22.86
CA PRO A 64 -2.24 -9.81 -24.03
C PRO A 64 -0.74 -9.56 -24.25
N LEU A 65 -0.23 -8.35 -23.95
CA LEU A 65 1.20 -8.07 -24.06
C LEU A 65 2.00 -8.77 -22.96
N ALA A 66 1.46 -8.84 -21.75
CA ALA A 66 2.06 -9.61 -20.67
C ALA A 66 1.97 -11.12 -20.98
N ASP A 67 0.85 -11.59 -21.52
CA ASP A 67 0.64 -13.01 -21.87
C ASP A 67 1.64 -13.51 -22.92
N SER A 68 2.08 -12.62 -23.83
CA SER A 68 3.04 -12.96 -24.88
C SER A 68 4.51 -12.93 -24.43
N LEU A 69 4.84 -12.22 -23.35
CA LEU A 69 6.23 -11.92 -22.97
C LEU A 69 6.59 -12.37 -21.55
N MET A 70 5.61 -12.58 -20.68
CA MET A 70 5.83 -12.95 -19.27
C MET A 70 5.29 -14.34 -18.97
N GLU A 71 5.96 -15.05 -18.08
CA GLU A 71 5.49 -16.33 -17.57
C GLU A 71 4.14 -16.20 -16.83
N PRO A 72 3.26 -17.21 -16.91
CA PRO A 72 1.94 -17.18 -16.25
C PRO A 72 1.99 -17.06 -14.72
N VAL A 73 3.13 -17.40 -14.10
CA VAL A 73 3.33 -17.43 -12.65
C VAL A 73 3.37 -16.03 -11.99
N PHE A 74 3.50 -14.96 -12.77
CA PHE A 74 3.50 -13.61 -12.23
C PHE A 74 2.12 -13.21 -11.71
N ASP A 75 2.11 -12.47 -10.58
CA ASP A 75 0.89 -11.94 -10.01
C ASP A 75 0.13 -11.03 -11.00
N SER A 76 -1.20 -10.98 -10.86
CA SER A 76 -2.08 -10.26 -11.77
C SER A 76 -1.78 -8.76 -11.83
N ARG A 77 -1.36 -8.15 -10.71
CA ARG A 77 -1.00 -6.73 -10.64
C ARG A 77 0.24 -6.43 -11.49
N ILE A 78 1.29 -7.23 -11.37
CA ILE A 78 2.53 -7.05 -12.15
C ILE A 78 2.29 -7.25 -13.63
N ARG A 79 1.48 -8.24 -14.00
CA ARG A 79 1.09 -8.48 -15.40
C ARG A 79 0.32 -7.29 -15.98
N THR A 80 -0.61 -6.74 -15.22
CA THR A 80 -1.37 -5.54 -15.64
C THR A 80 -0.45 -4.33 -15.79
N ILE A 81 0.44 -4.05 -14.81
CA ILE A 81 1.40 -2.95 -14.91
C ILE A 81 2.28 -3.09 -16.15
N PHE A 82 2.81 -4.28 -16.40
CA PHE A 82 3.64 -4.54 -17.59
C PHE A 82 2.87 -4.31 -18.89
N ASN A 83 1.65 -4.86 -18.96
CA ASN A 83 0.76 -4.69 -20.12
C ASN A 83 0.46 -3.21 -20.39
N ASP A 84 0.12 -2.45 -19.36
CA ASP A 84 -0.24 -1.03 -19.46
C ASP A 84 0.95 -0.15 -19.85
N VAL A 85 2.14 -0.49 -19.38
CA VAL A 85 3.37 0.20 -19.78
C VAL A 85 3.67 -0.04 -21.26
N LEU A 86 3.56 -1.29 -21.74
CA LEU A 86 3.84 -1.62 -23.13
C LEU A 86 2.77 -1.12 -24.10
N SER A 87 1.50 -1.10 -23.68
CA SER A 87 0.40 -0.54 -24.49
C SER A 87 0.52 0.98 -24.69
N GLY A 88 1.29 1.65 -23.83
CA GLY A 88 1.49 3.10 -23.85
C GLY A 88 0.52 3.88 -22.96
N ALA A 89 -0.27 3.20 -22.11
CA ALA A 89 -1.15 3.88 -21.15
C ALA A 89 -0.38 4.84 -20.22
N TRP A 90 0.91 4.57 -19.99
CA TRP A 90 1.81 5.35 -19.14
C TRP A 90 2.96 6.02 -19.93
N SER A 91 2.83 6.21 -21.23
CA SER A 91 3.88 6.82 -22.08
C SER A 91 4.20 8.27 -21.72
N PHE A 92 3.30 8.97 -21.05
CA PHE A 92 3.48 10.34 -20.57
C PHE A 92 4.38 10.48 -19.33
N LEU A 93 4.74 9.38 -18.69
CA LEU A 93 5.60 9.41 -17.50
C LEU A 93 7.02 9.89 -17.84
N ARG A 94 7.53 10.79 -17.01
CA ARG A 94 8.94 11.21 -17.08
C ARG A 94 9.90 10.16 -16.56
N LEU A 95 9.44 9.33 -15.61
CA LEU A 95 10.21 8.24 -15.01
C LEU A 95 9.26 7.24 -14.34
N LEU A 96 9.55 5.94 -14.46
CA LEU A 96 8.95 4.88 -13.66
C LEU A 96 10.01 4.32 -12.69
N ILE A 97 9.78 4.49 -11.38
CA ILE A 97 10.67 3.97 -10.34
C ILE A 97 10.12 2.64 -9.84
N ILE A 98 10.91 1.59 -9.98
CA ILE A 98 10.56 0.26 -9.50
C ILE A 98 11.49 -0.06 -8.33
N PRO A 99 10.99 -0.19 -7.10
CA PRO A 99 11.82 -0.57 -5.97
C PRO A 99 11.98 -2.09 -5.92
N ARG A 100 13.07 -2.56 -5.34
CA ARG A 100 13.28 -3.98 -5.07
C ARG A 100 12.61 -4.38 -3.75
N THR A 101 11.30 -4.10 -3.62
CA THR A 101 10.52 -4.43 -2.42
C THR A 101 10.13 -5.91 -2.39
N SER A 102 9.80 -6.47 -3.53
CA SER A 102 9.39 -7.86 -3.73
C SER A 102 10.09 -8.46 -4.96
N GLU A 103 10.08 -9.78 -5.09
CA GLU A 103 10.65 -10.45 -6.26
C GLU A 103 9.86 -10.15 -7.53
N PRO A 104 8.51 -10.13 -7.54
CA PRO A 104 7.74 -9.71 -8.71
C PRO A 104 8.11 -8.32 -9.23
N GLU A 105 8.34 -7.33 -8.34
CA GLU A 105 8.79 -6.00 -8.76
C GLU A 105 10.20 -6.00 -9.35
N ASN A 106 11.13 -6.76 -8.76
CA ASN A 106 12.47 -6.93 -9.32
C ASN A 106 12.43 -7.53 -10.73
N LYS A 107 11.62 -8.57 -10.92
CA LYS A 107 11.42 -9.19 -12.23
C LYS A 107 10.76 -8.21 -13.21
N LEU A 108 9.74 -7.46 -12.81
CA LEU A 108 9.13 -6.42 -13.65
C LEU A 108 10.19 -5.46 -14.21
N TYR A 109 11.12 -4.99 -13.36
CA TYR A 109 12.22 -4.14 -13.81
C TYR A 109 13.09 -4.84 -14.85
N LEU A 110 13.45 -6.12 -14.63
CA LEU A 110 14.29 -6.87 -15.55
C LEU A 110 13.62 -7.06 -16.93
N TYR A 111 12.32 -7.36 -16.93
CA TYR A 111 11.55 -7.48 -18.18
C TYR A 111 11.45 -6.15 -18.92
N LEU A 112 11.10 -5.05 -18.24
CA LEU A 112 11.02 -3.74 -18.88
C LEU A 112 12.37 -3.26 -19.39
N ARG A 113 13.47 -3.55 -18.67
CA ARG A 113 14.84 -3.27 -19.14
C ARG A 113 15.15 -4.03 -20.42
N GLU A 114 14.73 -5.30 -20.50
CA GLU A 114 14.95 -6.13 -21.67
C GLU A 114 14.09 -5.66 -22.87
N VAL A 115 12.84 -5.31 -22.66
CA VAL A 115 11.98 -4.67 -23.66
C VAL A 115 12.64 -3.43 -24.25
N ALA A 116 13.18 -2.56 -23.40
CA ALA A 116 13.89 -1.35 -23.84
C ALA A 116 15.17 -1.69 -24.63
N ARG A 117 15.97 -2.69 -24.17
CA ARG A 117 17.18 -3.13 -24.85
C ARG A 117 16.90 -3.67 -26.25
N GLN A 118 15.81 -4.45 -26.39
CA GLN A 118 15.38 -5.02 -27.67
C GLN A 118 14.58 -4.03 -28.54
N LYS A 119 14.23 -2.85 -28.02
CA LYS A 119 13.42 -1.84 -28.72
C LYS A 119 12.07 -2.38 -29.19
N LEU A 120 11.42 -3.21 -28.34
CA LEU A 120 10.13 -3.83 -28.69
C LEU A 120 8.97 -2.82 -28.72
N THR A 121 9.12 -1.66 -28.08
CA THR A 121 8.17 -0.54 -28.12
C THR A 121 8.88 0.79 -27.88
N ASP A 122 8.35 1.85 -28.46
CA ASP A 122 8.76 3.25 -28.22
C ASP A 122 7.88 3.95 -27.15
N LYS A 123 6.85 3.26 -26.66
CA LYS A 123 5.86 3.81 -25.72
C LYS A 123 6.27 3.69 -24.26
N GLN A 124 7.29 2.86 -23.96
CA GLN A 124 7.74 2.62 -22.60
C GLN A 124 8.44 3.87 -22.03
N PRO A 125 8.03 4.36 -20.84
CA PRO A 125 8.76 5.42 -20.16
C PRO A 125 10.13 4.93 -19.67
N PRO A 126 11.10 5.84 -19.40
CA PRO A 126 12.33 5.46 -18.73
C PRO A 126 12.09 4.77 -17.40
N VAL A 127 12.78 3.66 -17.14
CA VAL A 127 12.67 2.90 -15.89
C VAL A 127 13.92 3.05 -15.03
N TYR A 128 13.74 3.07 -13.69
CA TYR A 128 14.82 3.16 -12.71
C TYR A 128 14.61 2.17 -11.59
N LEU A 129 15.61 1.32 -11.31
CA LEU A 129 15.60 0.42 -10.17
C LEU A 129 16.05 1.14 -8.90
N TYR A 130 15.17 1.29 -7.93
CA TYR A 130 15.51 1.77 -6.59
C TYR A 130 15.75 0.58 -5.66
N ASP A 131 17.01 0.19 -5.50
CA ASP A 131 17.40 -0.99 -4.74
C ASP A 131 17.62 -0.65 -3.25
N LEU A 132 16.52 -0.57 -2.49
CA LEU A 132 16.56 -0.40 -1.05
C LEU A 132 16.59 -1.75 -0.33
N LEU A 133 17.72 -2.06 0.32
CA LEU A 133 17.85 -3.29 1.10
C LEU A 133 17.18 -3.14 2.47
N HIS A 134 16.38 -4.13 2.85
CA HIS A 134 15.64 -4.14 4.13
C HIS A 134 16.30 -5.00 5.22
N THR A 135 17.47 -5.57 4.96
CA THR A 135 18.30 -6.22 5.98
C THR A 135 18.93 -5.16 6.87
N ARG A 136 18.68 -5.22 8.16
CA ARG A 136 19.13 -4.19 9.12
C ARG A 136 20.56 -4.42 9.56
N SER A 137 21.54 -4.13 8.70
CA SER A 137 22.97 -4.13 8.99
C SER A 137 23.60 -2.77 8.67
N PRO A 138 24.77 -2.42 9.25
CA PRO A 138 25.48 -1.19 8.91
C PRO A 138 25.82 -1.07 7.41
N ILE A 139 26.20 -2.18 6.77
CA ILE A 139 26.54 -2.23 5.34
C ILE A 139 25.29 -1.98 4.50
N SER A 140 24.17 -2.67 4.77
CA SER A 140 22.91 -2.46 4.07
C SER A 140 22.37 -1.04 4.25
N ARG A 141 22.53 -0.47 5.45
CA ARG A 141 22.15 0.93 5.72
C ARG A 141 22.98 1.91 4.90
N LYS A 142 24.30 1.70 4.82
CA LYS A 142 25.16 2.54 3.99
C LYS A 142 24.77 2.44 2.53
N TYR A 143 24.64 1.21 2.01
CA TYR A 143 24.24 0.95 0.62
C TYR A 143 22.90 1.61 0.30
N GLY A 144 21.85 1.38 1.11
CA GLY A 144 20.52 1.96 0.89
C GLY A 144 20.54 3.49 0.90
N PHE A 145 21.34 4.11 1.78
CA PHE A 145 21.50 5.56 1.79
C PHE A 145 22.19 6.07 0.51
N ASP A 146 23.21 5.38 0.01
CA ASP A 146 23.86 5.73 -1.25
C ASP A 146 22.88 5.61 -2.43
N ARG A 147 22.05 4.54 -2.48
CA ARG A 147 20.98 4.42 -3.49
C ARG A 147 19.94 5.53 -3.38
N THR A 148 19.62 6.00 -2.17
CA THR A 148 18.71 7.15 -1.98
C THR A 148 19.30 8.45 -2.52
N LYS A 149 20.59 8.67 -2.33
CA LYS A 149 21.32 9.83 -2.96
C LYS A 149 21.33 9.72 -4.47
N ASP A 150 21.51 8.53 -5.02
CA ASP A 150 21.46 8.29 -6.47
C ASP A 150 20.08 8.59 -7.04
N LEU A 151 19.01 8.13 -6.35
CA LEU A 151 17.64 8.48 -6.73
C LEU A 151 17.42 10.01 -6.70
N MET A 152 17.87 10.68 -5.63
CA MET A 152 17.78 12.14 -5.55
C MET A 152 18.50 12.82 -6.71
N ARG A 153 19.70 12.36 -7.08
CA ARG A 153 20.44 12.90 -8.24
C ARG A 153 19.66 12.69 -9.54
N ARG A 154 19.10 11.48 -9.74
CA ARG A 154 18.29 11.15 -10.91
C ARG A 154 17.05 12.03 -11.03
N LEU A 155 16.36 12.29 -9.92
CA LEU A 155 15.23 13.22 -9.86
C LEU A 155 15.65 14.67 -10.09
N GLY A 156 16.87 15.04 -9.65
CA GLY A 156 17.47 16.34 -9.89
C GLY A 156 17.71 16.68 -11.37
N GLU A 157 17.77 15.68 -12.25
CA GLU A 157 17.83 15.85 -13.70
C GLU A 157 16.46 16.26 -14.30
N ILE A 158 15.36 16.03 -13.57
CA ILE A 158 14.01 16.40 -13.98
C ILE A 158 13.64 17.78 -13.43
N GLY A 159 13.99 18.05 -12.16
CA GLY A 159 13.68 19.32 -11.52
C GLY A 159 14.53 19.59 -10.28
N SER A 160 14.68 20.86 -9.91
CA SER A 160 15.59 21.31 -8.85
C SER A 160 15.10 20.88 -7.46
N ILE A 161 15.97 20.21 -6.71
CA ILE A 161 15.73 19.81 -5.32
C ILE A 161 16.53 20.70 -4.37
N SER A 162 15.83 21.37 -3.45
CA SER A 162 16.42 22.27 -2.44
C SER A 162 16.09 21.82 -1.02
N ALA A 163 16.79 22.33 -0.01
CA ALA A 163 16.43 22.11 1.38
C ALA A 163 15.02 22.60 1.70
N LYS A 164 14.57 23.70 1.08
CA LYS A 164 13.23 24.26 1.23
C LYS A 164 12.18 23.30 0.65
N SER A 165 12.36 22.80 -0.58
CA SER A 165 11.42 21.85 -1.20
C SER A 165 11.35 20.55 -0.41
N LEU A 166 12.47 19.98 0.03
CA LEU A 166 12.52 18.79 0.89
C LEU A 166 11.77 19.01 2.22
N SER A 167 12.00 20.14 2.90
CA SER A 167 11.30 20.44 4.15
C SER A 167 9.79 20.57 3.96
N ASN A 168 9.34 21.19 2.86
CA ASN A 168 7.92 21.35 2.57
C ASN A 168 7.27 19.99 2.29
N THR A 169 7.85 19.17 1.44
CA THR A 169 7.29 17.85 1.10
C THR A 169 7.27 16.88 2.30
N ILE A 170 8.25 16.97 3.20
CA ILE A 170 8.19 16.25 4.48
C ILE A 170 7.00 16.71 5.33
N LYS A 171 6.73 18.01 5.41
CA LYS A 171 5.57 18.53 6.14
C LYS A 171 4.25 18.07 5.52
N GLU A 172 4.12 18.13 4.19
CA GLU A 172 2.96 17.63 3.44
C GLU A 172 2.69 16.16 3.76
N SER A 173 3.69 15.30 3.60
CA SER A 173 3.53 13.88 3.83
C SER A 173 3.29 13.52 5.29
N ASN A 174 3.88 14.25 6.23
CA ASN A 174 3.61 14.05 7.65
C ASN A 174 2.18 14.47 8.05
N ARG A 175 1.62 15.53 7.43
CA ARG A 175 0.20 15.91 7.62
C ARG A 175 -0.72 14.81 7.11
N ALA A 176 -0.48 14.29 5.90
CA ALA A 176 -1.25 13.18 5.33
C ALA A 176 -1.22 11.92 6.22
N ARG A 177 -0.02 11.52 6.70
CA ARG A 177 0.11 10.41 7.66
C ARG A 177 -0.62 10.68 8.98
N ALA A 178 -0.59 11.90 9.48
CA ALA A 178 -1.31 12.26 10.70
C ALA A 178 -2.83 12.21 10.52
N ALA A 179 -3.35 12.67 9.38
CA ALA A 179 -4.78 12.56 9.04
C ALA A 179 -5.20 11.08 8.95
N LEU A 180 -4.40 10.26 8.27
CA LEU A 180 -4.65 8.84 8.14
C LEU A 180 -4.62 8.10 9.50
N ARG A 181 -3.71 8.46 10.42
CA ARG A 181 -3.74 7.92 11.79
C ARG A 181 -5.02 8.28 12.54
N ARG A 182 -5.56 9.49 12.34
CA ARG A 182 -6.87 9.86 12.92
C ARG A 182 -8.00 8.99 12.38
N LEU A 183 -8.01 8.71 11.08
CA LEU A 183 -8.94 7.78 10.45
C LEU A 183 -8.84 6.38 11.08
N HIS A 184 -7.63 5.83 11.16
CA HIS A 184 -7.41 4.50 11.74
C HIS A 184 -7.80 4.42 13.22
N ASN A 185 -7.67 5.51 13.98
CA ASN A 185 -8.13 5.55 15.36
C ASN A 185 -9.66 5.44 15.48
N LEU A 186 -10.43 5.88 14.47
CA LEU A 186 -11.88 5.73 14.42
C LEU A 186 -12.33 4.30 14.08
N ARG A 187 -11.43 3.46 13.58
CA ARG A 187 -11.68 2.05 13.28
C ARG A 187 -11.31 1.12 14.44
N ARG A 188 -10.35 1.53 15.27
CA ARG A 188 -9.80 0.71 16.36
C ARG A 188 -10.69 0.75 17.60
N GLY A 189 -10.50 -0.25 18.47
CA GLY A 189 -11.21 -0.34 19.73
C GLY A 189 -12.60 -0.99 19.61
N GLU A 190 -13.39 -0.84 20.66
CA GLU A 190 -14.69 -1.54 20.80
C GLU A 190 -15.83 -0.91 19.98
N LYS A 191 -15.65 0.31 19.51
CA LYS A 191 -16.70 1.10 18.84
C LYS A 191 -16.20 1.67 17.51
N PRO A 192 -15.87 0.81 16.53
CA PRO A 192 -15.44 1.27 15.22
C PRO A 192 -16.55 2.09 14.55
N ARG A 193 -16.16 3.17 13.85
CA ARG A 193 -17.10 4.12 13.21
C ARG A 193 -16.91 4.21 11.70
N ILE A 194 -15.90 3.56 11.16
CA ILE A 194 -15.59 3.49 9.73
C ILE A 194 -15.33 2.03 9.39
N GLY A 195 -15.95 1.52 8.34
CA GLY A 195 -15.73 0.18 7.80
C GLY A 195 -14.35 0.02 7.17
N GLY A 196 -13.95 -1.23 7.01
CA GLY A 196 -12.67 -1.56 6.40
C GLY A 196 -12.64 -1.19 4.91
N SER A 197 -13.71 -1.44 4.19
CA SER A 197 -13.84 -1.11 2.76
C SER A 197 -13.69 0.39 2.51
N ASP A 198 -14.37 1.22 3.30
CA ASP A 198 -14.28 2.67 3.19
C ASP A 198 -12.88 3.17 3.55
N ALA A 199 -12.34 2.67 4.66
CA ALA A 199 -11.00 3.06 5.11
C ALA A 199 -9.91 2.62 4.13
N HIS A 200 -10.09 1.49 3.46
CA HIS A 200 -9.19 1.01 2.41
C HIS A 200 -9.19 1.95 1.21
N ALA A 201 -10.37 2.38 0.74
CA ALA A 201 -10.51 3.33 -0.35
C ALA A 201 -9.90 4.70 0.01
N ILE A 202 -10.20 5.22 1.22
CA ILE A 202 -9.62 6.46 1.73
C ILE A 202 -8.10 6.36 1.80
N THR A 203 -7.56 5.26 2.32
CA THR A 203 -6.10 5.05 2.39
C THR A 203 -5.48 5.02 1.01
N GLY A 204 -6.12 4.33 0.06
CA GLY A 204 -5.64 4.23 -1.33
C GLY A 204 -5.58 5.55 -2.06
N ALA A 205 -6.53 6.47 -1.82
CA ALA A 205 -6.54 7.80 -2.42
C ALA A 205 -5.25 8.59 -2.16
N LEU A 206 -4.53 8.31 -1.05
CA LEU A 206 -3.23 8.90 -0.72
C LEU A 206 -2.20 8.81 -1.86
N TYR A 207 -2.30 7.78 -2.69
CA TYR A 207 -1.33 7.48 -3.75
C TYR A 207 -1.67 8.12 -5.09
N PHE A 208 -2.87 8.74 -5.22
CA PHE A 208 -3.43 9.17 -6.49
C PHE A 208 -3.81 10.66 -6.53
N MET A 209 -3.56 11.41 -5.46
CA MET A 209 -3.93 12.82 -5.36
C MET A 209 -2.89 13.64 -4.58
N ASP A 210 -3.07 14.96 -4.57
CA ASP A 210 -2.25 15.87 -3.75
C ASP A 210 -2.42 15.57 -2.25
N ARG A 211 -1.31 15.52 -1.51
CA ARG A 211 -1.30 15.13 -0.10
C ARG A 211 -1.85 16.19 0.85
N GLU A 212 -1.78 17.46 0.52
CA GLU A 212 -2.40 18.51 1.34
C GLU A 212 -3.91 18.46 1.23
N GLU A 213 -4.41 18.32 0.00
CA GLU A 213 -5.84 18.11 -0.22
C GLU A 213 -6.34 16.82 0.40
N TYR A 214 -5.60 15.73 0.24
CA TYR A 214 -5.90 14.46 0.89
C TYR A 214 -6.06 14.63 2.41
N ALA A 215 -5.09 15.27 3.08
CA ALA A 215 -5.14 15.46 4.51
C ALA A 215 -6.38 16.25 4.97
N ARG A 216 -6.74 17.29 4.22
CA ARG A 216 -7.94 18.11 4.48
C ARG A 216 -9.22 17.29 4.36
N LEU A 217 -9.36 16.50 3.28
CA LEU A 217 -10.54 15.67 3.04
C LEU A 217 -10.67 14.55 4.09
N VAL A 218 -9.56 13.89 4.45
CA VAL A 218 -9.56 12.86 5.50
C VAL A 218 -9.96 13.46 6.86
N ASP A 219 -9.51 14.67 7.19
CA ASP A 219 -9.91 15.34 8.43
C ASP A 219 -11.40 15.69 8.45
N GLU A 220 -11.97 16.02 7.30
CA GLU A 220 -13.42 16.26 7.15
C GLU A 220 -14.20 14.95 7.37
N VAL A 221 -13.82 13.86 6.70
CA VAL A 221 -14.40 12.53 6.93
C VAL A 221 -14.30 12.12 8.41
N CYS A 222 -13.15 12.35 9.05
CA CYS A 222 -12.98 12.03 10.46
C CYS A 222 -13.90 12.82 11.39
N ARG A 223 -14.17 14.11 11.08
CA ARG A 223 -15.11 14.93 11.88
C ARG A 223 -16.54 14.39 11.79
N GLU A 224 -16.98 14.05 10.59
CA GLU A 224 -18.32 13.48 10.36
C GLU A 224 -18.49 12.10 10.98
N SER A 225 -17.50 11.24 10.79
CA SER A 225 -17.53 9.86 11.32
C SER A 225 -17.57 9.80 12.85
N LYS A 226 -17.08 10.83 13.56
CA LYS A 226 -17.20 10.91 15.03
C LYS A 226 -18.66 10.93 15.50
N ALA A 227 -19.56 11.50 14.72
CA ALA A 227 -21.00 11.56 15.02
C ALA A 227 -21.75 10.29 14.57
N ALA A 228 -21.15 9.42 13.73
CA ALA A 228 -21.78 8.21 13.23
C ALA A 228 -22.01 7.18 14.35
N ARG A 229 -23.03 6.36 14.17
CA ARG A 229 -23.26 5.21 15.07
C ARG A 229 -22.13 4.21 14.94
N PRO A 230 -21.62 3.65 16.05
CA PRO A 230 -20.62 2.59 15.99
C PRO A 230 -21.11 1.38 15.19
N LEU A 231 -20.22 0.85 14.37
CA LEU A 231 -20.42 -0.39 13.66
C LEU A 231 -20.42 -1.56 14.64
N ARG A 232 -21.18 -2.59 14.34
CA ARG A 232 -21.32 -3.80 15.18
C ARG A 232 -20.88 -5.02 14.37
N GLY A 233 -20.17 -5.92 15.01
CA GLY A 233 -19.73 -7.18 14.41
C GLY A 233 -18.35 -7.60 14.91
N PRO A 234 -17.90 -8.82 14.57
CA PRO A 234 -16.54 -9.26 14.84
C PRO A 234 -15.50 -8.31 14.23
N ARG A 235 -14.53 -7.90 15.04
CA ARG A 235 -13.44 -7.00 14.63
C ARG A 235 -12.30 -7.81 14.06
N LEU A 236 -12.05 -7.66 12.77
CA LEU A 236 -11.08 -8.46 12.04
C LEU A 236 -9.82 -7.67 11.70
N LEU A 237 -8.68 -8.35 11.78
CA LEU A 237 -7.40 -7.91 11.25
C LEU A 237 -7.11 -8.71 9.96
N ILE A 238 -6.76 -8.06 8.87
CA ILE A 238 -6.18 -8.70 7.69
C ILE A 238 -4.65 -8.65 7.80
N LYS A 239 -4.00 -9.78 7.55
CA LYS A 239 -2.54 -9.93 7.58
C LYS A 239 -2.06 -10.65 6.32
N GLY A 240 -1.07 -10.11 5.62
CA GLY A 240 -0.45 -10.81 4.48
C GLY A 240 -0.04 -9.88 3.35
N ALA A 241 -0.27 -10.32 2.13
CA ALA A 241 0.03 -9.55 0.93
C ALA A 241 -0.81 -8.27 0.87
N PRO A 242 -0.23 -7.15 0.40
CA PRO A 242 -0.97 -5.89 0.29
C PRO A 242 -2.09 -6.01 -0.74
N LEU A 243 -3.26 -5.54 -0.36
CA LEU A 243 -4.43 -5.49 -1.22
C LEU A 243 -4.53 -4.12 -1.88
N HIS A 244 -4.63 -4.08 -3.20
CA HIS A 244 -4.81 -2.84 -3.96
C HIS A 244 -6.29 -2.52 -4.26
N HIS A 245 -7.20 -3.32 -3.71
CA HIS A 245 -8.65 -3.21 -3.90
C HIS A 245 -9.39 -3.68 -2.63
N ALA A 246 -10.61 -3.22 -2.43
CA ALA A 246 -11.41 -3.52 -1.24
C ALA A 246 -12.22 -4.82 -1.33
N ARG A 247 -12.09 -5.64 -2.38
CA ARG A 247 -12.95 -6.83 -2.60
C ARG A 247 -12.94 -7.80 -1.40
N LEU A 248 -11.78 -8.06 -0.79
CA LEU A 248 -11.72 -8.90 0.40
C LEU A 248 -12.38 -8.23 1.61
N HIS A 249 -12.20 -6.93 1.81
CA HIS A 249 -12.88 -6.19 2.87
C HIS A 249 -14.41 -6.29 2.69
N GLN A 250 -14.88 -6.04 1.47
CA GLN A 250 -16.32 -6.15 1.14
C GLN A 250 -16.87 -7.54 1.39
N ALA A 251 -16.12 -8.59 1.00
CA ALA A 251 -16.54 -9.98 1.25
C ALA A 251 -16.68 -10.30 2.76
N LEU A 252 -15.75 -9.81 3.59
CA LEU A 252 -15.80 -9.98 5.05
C LEU A 252 -16.95 -9.17 5.66
N GLU A 253 -17.14 -7.93 5.23
CA GLU A 253 -18.15 -7.01 5.76
C GLU A 253 -19.57 -7.35 5.28
N ALA A 254 -19.72 -8.04 4.15
CA ALA A 254 -21.03 -8.60 3.70
C ALA A 254 -21.63 -9.61 4.69
N HIS A 255 -20.81 -10.20 5.57
CA HIS A 255 -21.25 -11.07 6.65
C HIS A 255 -21.28 -10.36 8.01
N ASP A 256 -21.44 -9.03 8.03
CA ASP A 256 -21.47 -8.14 9.21
C ASP A 256 -20.21 -8.25 10.11
N ALA A 257 -19.05 -8.54 9.58
CA ALA A 257 -17.79 -8.30 10.25
C ALA A 257 -17.36 -6.84 10.07
N VAL A 258 -16.39 -6.37 10.84
CA VAL A 258 -15.78 -5.06 10.68
C VAL A 258 -14.28 -5.25 10.57
N VAL A 259 -13.70 -4.95 9.43
CA VAL A 259 -12.25 -4.94 9.27
C VAL A 259 -11.69 -3.67 9.91
N VAL A 260 -11.00 -3.81 11.03
CA VAL A 260 -10.52 -2.68 11.85
C VAL A 260 -9.04 -2.36 11.66
N ALA A 261 -8.27 -3.25 11.04
CA ALA A 261 -6.86 -3.04 10.75
C ALA A 261 -6.35 -3.96 9.65
N GLU A 262 -5.30 -3.54 8.97
CA GLU A 262 -4.51 -4.32 8.01
C GLU A 262 -3.02 -4.21 8.35
N ASP A 263 -2.32 -5.34 8.41
CA ASP A 263 -0.86 -5.37 8.58
C ASP A 263 -0.17 -5.47 7.21
N ASP A 264 -0.40 -4.49 6.39
CA ASP A 264 0.26 -4.29 5.10
C ASP A 264 0.50 -2.79 4.83
N TRP A 265 1.23 -2.48 3.75
CA TRP A 265 1.63 -1.11 3.45
C TRP A 265 0.53 -0.27 2.77
N TRP A 266 -0.46 -0.89 2.15
CA TRP A 266 -1.63 -0.18 1.62
C TRP A 266 -2.63 0.14 2.72
N GLY A 267 -2.75 -0.72 3.72
CA GLY A 267 -3.69 -0.60 4.83
C GLY A 267 -3.21 0.31 5.96
N SER A 268 -3.40 -0.15 7.19
CA SER A 268 -3.15 0.65 8.40
C SER A 268 -1.71 1.14 8.53
N ARG A 269 -0.75 0.44 7.91
CA ARG A 269 0.68 0.80 7.98
C ARG A 269 1.10 1.90 7.00
N ALA A 270 0.24 2.32 6.09
CA ALA A 270 0.49 3.50 5.25
C ALA A 270 0.71 4.78 6.08
N ALA A 271 0.18 4.80 7.31
CA ALA A 271 0.31 5.91 8.26
C ALA A 271 1.55 5.84 9.17
N ASP A 272 2.35 4.76 9.08
CA ASP A 272 3.47 4.53 10.00
C ASP A 272 4.59 5.57 9.84
N GLY A 273 5.01 6.11 10.98
CA GLY A 273 6.18 6.98 11.11
C GLY A 273 6.05 8.37 10.50
N ASN A 274 6.56 9.37 11.21
CA ASN A 274 6.83 10.69 10.65
C ASN A 274 8.30 10.81 10.29
N ILE A 275 8.59 11.57 9.23
CA ILE A 275 9.95 11.96 8.87
C ILE A 275 10.32 13.15 9.75
N ALA A 276 11.46 13.08 10.43
CA ALA A 276 11.97 14.16 11.23
C ALA A 276 12.38 15.35 10.34
N LEU A 277 12.02 16.55 10.75
CA LEU A 277 12.55 17.77 10.16
C LEU A 277 13.97 17.99 10.67
N ALA A 278 14.87 18.37 9.77
CA ALA A 278 16.29 18.60 10.06
C ALA A 278 16.76 19.85 9.31
N HIS A 279 17.97 20.33 9.62
CA HIS A 279 18.56 21.46 8.94
C HIS A 279 19.49 20.99 7.80
N GLY A 280 19.37 21.61 6.63
CA GLY A 280 20.16 21.33 5.45
C GLY A 280 19.73 20.10 4.66
N SER A 281 19.97 20.11 3.34
CA SER A 281 19.52 19.07 2.41
C SER A 281 20.02 17.68 2.79
N ALA A 282 21.30 17.53 3.16
CA ALA A 282 21.87 16.22 3.49
C ALA A 282 21.20 15.55 4.68
N SER A 283 20.87 16.34 5.75
CA SER A 283 20.18 15.83 6.94
C SER A 283 18.71 15.48 6.64
N LEU A 284 18.02 16.26 5.79
CA LEU A 284 16.66 15.97 5.36
C LEU A 284 16.59 14.69 4.53
N VAL A 285 17.50 14.51 3.57
CA VAL A 285 17.61 13.26 2.77
C VAL A 285 17.90 12.06 3.67
N ARG A 286 18.75 12.24 4.70
CA ARG A 286 19.01 11.20 5.68
C ARG A 286 17.77 10.85 6.48
N ALA A 287 16.99 11.83 6.92
CA ALA A 287 15.75 11.62 7.65
C ALA A 287 14.69 10.90 6.78
N ILE A 288 14.58 11.25 5.50
CA ILE A 288 13.74 10.55 4.54
C ILE A 288 14.19 9.08 4.44
N PHE A 289 15.47 8.83 4.14
CA PHE A 289 16.02 7.48 4.03
C PHE A 289 15.75 6.66 5.30
N ASP A 290 16.07 7.19 6.48
CA ASP A 290 15.90 6.48 7.75
C ASP A 290 14.43 6.09 8.01
N ASN A 291 13.46 6.92 7.60
CA ASN A 291 12.05 6.58 7.69
C ASN A 291 11.70 5.40 6.78
N TYR A 292 12.09 5.44 5.51
CA TYR A 292 11.79 4.37 4.55
C TYR A 292 12.53 3.07 4.88
N TYR A 293 13.77 3.16 5.33
CA TYR A 293 14.58 2.00 5.69
C TYR A 293 14.13 1.32 7.00
N LEU A 294 13.70 2.09 8.01
CA LEU A 294 13.43 1.57 9.35
C LEU A 294 11.95 1.31 9.64
N ARG A 295 11.04 2.06 9.03
CA ARG A 295 9.62 2.10 9.42
C ARG A 295 8.67 1.63 8.35
N THR A 296 8.99 1.84 7.07
CA THR A 296 8.13 1.40 5.98
C THR A 296 8.03 -0.13 5.97
N PRO A 297 6.82 -0.69 5.95
CA PRO A 297 6.63 -2.11 5.90
C PRO A 297 7.15 -2.68 4.57
N SER A 298 7.90 -3.76 4.68
CA SER A 298 8.39 -4.54 3.53
C SER A 298 8.37 -6.01 3.91
N PRO A 299 8.03 -6.91 3.01
CA PRO A 299 8.06 -8.35 3.28
C PRO A 299 9.46 -8.88 3.60
N ARG A 300 10.51 -8.15 3.21
CA ARG A 300 11.93 -8.56 3.38
C ARG A 300 12.59 -8.02 4.64
N VAL A 301 11.82 -7.53 5.61
CA VAL A 301 12.39 -7.02 6.86
C VAL A 301 13.04 -8.13 7.68
N SER A 302 14.32 -7.95 8.02
CA SER A 302 15.06 -8.84 8.90
C SER A 302 15.55 -8.04 10.13
N PRO A 303 15.49 -8.58 11.35
CA PRO A 303 14.98 -9.92 11.72
C PRO A 303 13.45 -10.03 11.73
N ALA A 304 12.92 -11.23 11.58
CA ALA A 304 11.48 -11.53 11.55
C ALA A 304 10.69 -10.98 12.76
N ALA A 305 11.29 -10.95 13.96
CA ALA A 305 10.70 -10.35 15.15
C ALA A 305 10.36 -8.86 14.99
N ALA A 306 11.02 -8.15 14.07
CA ALA A 306 10.70 -6.77 13.76
C ALA A 306 9.42 -6.64 12.90
N ALA A 307 9.16 -7.63 12.05
CA ALA A 307 7.92 -7.73 11.28
C ALA A 307 6.72 -8.06 12.18
N ASP A 308 6.90 -8.94 13.18
CA ASP A 308 5.82 -9.38 14.05
C ASP A 308 5.34 -8.32 15.05
N ARG A 309 6.18 -7.35 15.42
CA ARG A 309 5.84 -6.37 16.46
C ARG A 309 4.53 -5.61 16.20
N TRP A 310 4.33 -5.17 14.97
CA TRP A 310 3.12 -4.45 14.62
C TRP A 310 1.90 -5.37 14.71
N PHE A 311 1.97 -6.56 14.14
CA PHE A 311 0.93 -7.59 14.18
C PHE A 311 0.53 -7.92 15.62
N GLN A 312 1.50 -8.24 16.47
CA GLN A 312 1.24 -8.58 17.87
C GLN A 312 0.61 -7.42 18.65
N ASN A 313 1.03 -6.18 18.37
CA ASN A 313 0.43 -5.00 19.01
C ASN A 313 -1.01 -4.78 18.54
N ALA A 314 -1.32 -4.95 17.25
CA ALA A 314 -2.67 -4.86 16.73
C ALA A 314 -3.58 -5.90 17.39
N VAL A 315 -3.13 -7.15 17.51
CA VAL A 315 -3.87 -8.23 18.18
C VAL A 315 -4.17 -7.87 19.64
N ARG A 316 -3.19 -7.33 20.39
CA ARG A 316 -3.40 -6.91 21.81
C ARG A 316 -4.38 -5.76 21.96
N GLN A 317 -4.68 -4.99 20.93
CA GLN A 317 -5.66 -3.90 20.95
C GLN A 317 -7.12 -4.36 20.81
N GLY A 318 -7.38 -5.66 20.85
CA GLY A 318 -8.73 -6.22 20.88
C GLY A 318 -9.28 -6.57 19.51
N ILE A 319 -8.63 -7.53 18.85
CA ILE A 319 -9.08 -8.17 17.61
C ILE A 319 -9.85 -9.46 17.97
N ASP A 320 -10.99 -9.67 17.32
CA ASP A 320 -11.84 -10.87 17.54
C ASP A 320 -11.42 -12.03 16.62
N GLY A 321 -10.75 -11.75 15.50
CA GLY A 321 -10.22 -12.74 14.56
C GLY A 321 -9.23 -12.15 13.57
N VAL A 322 -8.43 -13.03 12.95
CA VAL A 322 -7.43 -12.67 11.95
C VAL A 322 -7.66 -13.41 10.65
N VAL A 323 -7.67 -12.68 9.53
CA VAL A 323 -7.67 -13.23 8.18
C VAL A 323 -6.28 -13.11 7.60
N PHE A 324 -5.63 -14.24 7.32
CA PHE A 324 -4.37 -14.29 6.59
C PHE A 324 -4.66 -14.33 5.09
N TYR A 325 -4.23 -13.31 4.37
CA TYR A 325 -4.30 -13.23 2.91
C TYR A 325 -2.94 -13.55 2.32
N LEU A 326 -2.80 -14.76 1.79
CA LEU A 326 -1.58 -15.29 1.18
C LEU A 326 -1.95 -15.82 -0.22
N PRO A 327 -1.97 -14.97 -1.26
CA PRO A 327 -2.36 -15.40 -2.60
C PRO A 327 -1.47 -16.56 -3.11
N PRO A 328 -1.86 -17.27 -4.19
CA PRO A 328 -1.13 -18.45 -4.67
C PRO A 328 0.34 -18.19 -5.02
N ASP A 329 0.62 -16.98 -5.49
CA ASP A 329 1.94 -16.48 -5.89
C ASP A 329 2.78 -15.90 -4.72
N ASP A 330 2.22 -15.89 -3.48
CA ASP A 330 2.97 -15.41 -2.30
C ASP A 330 4.09 -16.38 -1.93
N ASP A 331 5.31 -15.89 -2.01
CA ASP A 331 6.54 -16.60 -1.66
C ASP A 331 7.23 -16.02 -0.41
N VAL A 332 6.65 -15.03 0.25
CA VAL A 332 7.31 -14.29 1.34
C VAL A 332 6.49 -14.28 2.63
N TYR A 333 5.25 -13.82 2.60
CA TYR A 333 4.42 -13.69 3.80
C TYR A 333 4.04 -15.05 4.40
N GLY A 334 3.99 -16.10 3.56
CA GLY A 334 3.73 -17.47 3.98
C GLY A 334 4.76 -18.02 4.97
N TRP A 335 6.01 -17.54 4.95
CA TRP A 335 7.04 -17.94 5.90
C TRP A 335 6.78 -17.50 7.34
N ASP A 336 6.08 -16.40 7.53
CA ASP A 336 5.72 -15.90 8.86
C ASP A 336 4.44 -16.53 9.41
N TYR A 337 3.58 -17.05 8.52
CA TYR A 337 2.27 -17.58 8.87
C TYR A 337 2.26 -18.64 9.98
N PRO A 338 3.11 -19.70 9.97
CA PRO A 338 3.08 -20.73 11.02
C PRO A 338 3.32 -20.15 12.41
N ARG A 339 4.30 -19.24 12.54
CA ARG A 339 4.65 -18.57 13.79
C ARG A 339 3.53 -17.66 14.28
N GLN A 340 2.96 -16.86 13.38
CA GLN A 340 1.87 -15.93 13.68
C GLN A 340 0.58 -16.67 14.01
N ARG A 341 0.26 -17.75 13.32
CA ARG A 341 -0.87 -18.62 13.64
C ARG A 341 -0.73 -19.25 15.03
N ASN A 342 0.46 -19.74 15.41
CA ASN A 342 0.71 -20.29 16.73
C ASN A 342 0.49 -19.23 17.82
N PHE A 343 0.98 -17.99 17.61
CA PHE A 343 0.74 -16.87 18.52
C PHE A 343 -0.76 -16.59 18.77
N LEU A 344 -1.60 -16.71 17.74
CA LEU A 344 -3.07 -16.56 17.85
C LEU A 344 -3.69 -17.76 18.58
N ARG A 345 -3.24 -18.99 18.27
CA ARG A 345 -3.77 -20.21 18.89
C ARG A 345 -3.56 -20.20 20.41
N GLU A 346 -2.38 -19.81 20.87
CA GLU A 346 -2.07 -19.65 22.30
C GLU A 346 -2.99 -18.66 23.01
N ARG A 347 -3.62 -17.76 22.28
CA ARG A 347 -4.56 -16.73 22.79
C ARG A 347 -6.01 -17.05 22.47
N SER A 348 -6.28 -18.23 21.94
CA SER A 348 -7.62 -18.67 21.52
C SER A 348 -8.29 -17.72 20.51
N ILE A 349 -7.49 -16.97 19.71
CA ILE A 349 -7.98 -16.07 18.68
C ILE A 349 -8.14 -16.87 17.38
N PRO A 350 -9.35 -16.93 16.80
CA PRO A 350 -9.58 -17.64 15.56
C PRO A 350 -8.91 -16.97 14.38
N SER A 351 -8.46 -17.78 13.41
CA SER A 351 -7.86 -17.28 12.16
C SER A 351 -8.35 -18.06 10.95
N LEU A 352 -8.52 -17.36 9.84
CA LEU A 352 -8.85 -17.90 8.52
C LEU A 352 -7.66 -17.68 7.58
N LEU A 353 -7.30 -18.69 6.79
CA LEU A 353 -6.31 -18.58 5.72
C LEU A 353 -7.00 -18.56 4.36
N ILE A 354 -6.71 -17.51 3.57
CA ILE A 354 -7.18 -17.33 2.19
C ILE A 354 -5.99 -17.45 1.25
N ARG A 355 -6.06 -18.40 0.33
CA ARG A 355 -5.04 -18.71 -0.68
C ARG A 355 -5.55 -18.50 -2.11
N GLU A 356 -6.50 -17.62 -2.30
CA GLU A 356 -7.07 -17.24 -3.59
C GLU A 356 -6.64 -15.83 -3.98
N ASP A 357 -6.63 -15.53 -5.28
CA ASP A 357 -6.44 -14.16 -5.76
C ASP A 357 -7.74 -13.36 -5.56
N ALA A 358 -7.79 -12.60 -4.49
CA ALA A 358 -8.96 -11.79 -4.13
C ALA A 358 -9.25 -10.68 -5.16
N SER A 359 -8.35 -10.37 -6.11
CA SER A 359 -8.61 -9.44 -7.21
C SER A 359 -9.67 -9.94 -8.18
N ARG A 360 -9.85 -11.26 -8.25
CA ARG A 360 -10.87 -11.93 -9.08
C ARG A 360 -12.16 -12.25 -8.31
N GLY A 361 -12.24 -11.83 -7.04
CA GLY A 361 -13.30 -12.27 -6.12
C GLY A 361 -12.95 -13.60 -5.45
N LEU A 362 -13.71 -13.95 -4.41
CA LEU A 362 -13.54 -15.22 -3.73
C LEU A 362 -14.41 -16.31 -4.38
N SER A 363 -13.92 -17.55 -4.38
CA SER A 363 -14.72 -18.70 -4.80
C SER A 363 -15.94 -18.91 -3.88
N ALA A 364 -16.94 -19.66 -4.34
CA ALA A 364 -18.11 -20.00 -3.53
C ALA A 364 -17.72 -20.74 -2.24
N ASP A 365 -16.75 -21.67 -2.32
CA ASP A 365 -16.21 -22.39 -1.15
C ASP A 365 -15.57 -21.44 -0.16
N MET A 366 -14.70 -20.53 -0.63
CA MET A 366 -14.04 -19.56 0.25
C MET A 366 -15.04 -18.56 0.86
N THR A 367 -16.07 -18.17 0.12
CA THR A 367 -17.14 -17.31 0.62
C THR A 367 -17.91 -18.01 1.75
N ALA A 368 -18.24 -19.30 1.60
CA ALA A 368 -18.88 -20.08 2.66
C ALA A 368 -17.97 -20.20 3.91
N ARG A 369 -16.65 -20.40 3.72
CA ARG A 369 -15.66 -20.43 4.82
C ARG A 369 -15.54 -19.09 5.53
N VAL A 370 -15.61 -17.99 4.81
CA VAL A 370 -15.65 -16.63 5.40
C VAL A 370 -16.89 -16.46 6.27
N GLN A 371 -18.06 -16.87 5.78
CA GLN A 371 -19.31 -16.82 6.54
C GLN A 371 -19.20 -17.65 7.82
N GLU A 372 -18.79 -18.92 7.73
CA GLU A 372 -18.62 -19.80 8.88
C GLU A 372 -17.63 -19.24 9.91
N PHE A 373 -16.54 -18.66 9.44
CA PHE A 373 -15.53 -18.03 10.29
C PHE A 373 -16.12 -16.86 11.10
N VAL A 374 -16.87 -15.96 10.46
CA VAL A 374 -17.50 -14.82 11.11
C VAL A 374 -18.58 -15.29 12.12
N GLU A 375 -19.39 -16.27 11.75
CA GLU A 375 -20.40 -16.85 12.65
C GLU A 375 -19.78 -17.52 13.87
N THR A 376 -18.65 -18.22 13.69
CA THR A 376 -17.92 -18.85 14.79
C THR A 376 -17.44 -17.82 15.81
N ILE A 377 -16.92 -16.69 15.35
CA ILE A 377 -16.51 -15.59 16.24
C ILE A 377 -17.69 -15.01 16.98
N ARG A 378 -18.83 -14.80 16.30
CA ARG A 378 -20.06 -14.29 16.93
C ARG A 378 -20.59 -15.19 18.03
N ARG A 379 -20.59 -16.51 17.82
CA ARG A 379 -21.03 -17.49 18.84
C ARG A 379 -20.12 -17.41 20.08
N ARG A 380 -18.81 -17.35 19.91
CA ARG A 380 -17.86 -17.20 21.04
C ARG A 380 -18.07 -15.91 21.83
N SER A 381 -18.31 -14.79 21.14
CA SER A 381 -18.53 -13.48 21.79
C SER A 381 -19.83 -13.43 22.59
N ARG A 382 -20.85 -14.23 22.24
CA ARG A 382 -22.10 -14.36 23.02
C ARG A 382 -21.90 -15.17 24.29
N VAL A 383 -21.14 -16.27 24.21
CA VAL A 383 -20.85 -17.15 25.36
C VAL A 383 -19.99 -16.42 26.42
N SER A 384 -19.05 -15.57 25.99
CA SER A 384 -18.18 -14.82 26.93
C SER A 384 -18.87 -13.64 27.63
N ARG A 385 -20.11 -13.30 27.25
CA ARG A 385 -20.90 -12.21 27.86
C ARG A 385 -21.99 -12.70 28.80
N VAL A 386 -22.19 -14.01 28.90
CA VAL A 386 -23.01 -14.70 29.90
C VAL A 386 -22.13 -15.21 31.03
#